data_844e8d0f381f28ee8ff9667a558d31bf
#
_entry.id   844e8d0f381f28ee8ff9667a558d31bf
#
_cell.length_a   1.000
_cell.length_b   1.000
_cell.length_c   1.000
_cell.angle_alpha   90.00
_cell.angle_beta   90.00
_cell.angle_gamma   90.00
#
_symmetry.space_group_name_H-M   'P 1'
#
loop_
_entity.id
_entity.type
_entity.pdbx_description
1 polymer ?
#
loop_
_entity_poly.entity_id
_entity_poly.type
_entity_poly.pdbx_seq_one_letter_code
_entity_poly.pdbx_strand_id
1 'polypeptide(L)'
;MASPAPDSRARAEYDHPVATDSQLRDLESVMLIIGRIGRELTEAIGSVGGVDLTGNAPIITLFALDLDGPKRPTDLQHVTGLTSGGVSKLLDRLEAAGLVTREWGAIAEDRRAAVVRLTSQGRRTAREIAGAIDERRESVRTLVAELSRLVDHNRV
;
A
#
# COMPACT_ATOMS: atom_id res chain seq x y z
N MET A 1 -1.66 -34.69 47.54
CA MET A 1 -1.58 -33.43 46.73
C MET A 1 -1.72 -33.82 45.26
N ALA A 2 -2.91 -33.65 44.73
CA ALA A 2 -3.18 -33.98 43.33
C ALA A 2 -2.83 -32.76 42.44
N SER A 3 -2.02 -32.98 41.41
CA SER A 3 -1.66 -31.98 40.42
C SER A 3 -2.89 -31.63 39.56
N PRO A 4 -3.19 -30.35 39.29
CA PRO A 4 -4.31 -30.02 38.43
C PRO A 4 -4.03 -30.44 37.00
N ALA A 5 -5.04 -31.05 36.36
CA ALA A 5 -5.00 -31.41 34.94
C ALA A 5 -4.86 -30.16 34.06
N PRO A 6 -4.15 -30.24 32.93
CA PRO A 6 -4.01 -29.12 32.03
C PRO A 6 -5.36 -28.75 31.41
N ASP A 7 -5.62 -27.45 31.40
CA ASP A 7 -6.84 -26.81 30.92
C ASP A 7 -7.11 -27.16 29.45
N SER A 8 -8.18 -27.91 29.22
CA SER A 8 -8.63 -28.38 27.88
C SER A 8 -9.21 -27.26 26.98
N ARG A 9 -9.09 -26.00 27.38
CA ARG A 9 -9.64 -24.84 26.65
C ARG A 9 -8.66 -24.15 25.70
N ALA A 10 -7.42 -24.63 25.62
CA ALA A 10 -6.36 -23.95 24.83
C ALA A 10 -6.11 -24.55 23.43
N ARG A 11 -6.97 -25.41 22.93
CA ARG A 11 -6.95 -25.86 21.52
C ARG A 11 -8.26 -25.53 20.84
N ALA A 12 -8.52 -24.24 20.63
CA ALA A 12 -9.28 -23.86 19.46
C ALA A 12 -8.37 -24.18 18.28
N GLU A 13 -8.46 -25.41 17.79
CA GLU A 13 -7.87 -25.85 16.53
C GLU A 13 -8.46 -24.94 15.46
N TYR A 14 -7.64 -24.03 14.92
CA TYR A 14 -7.97 -23.27 13.73
C TYR A 14 -8.05 -24.29 12.59
N ASP A 15 -9.24 -24.88 12.44
CA ASP A 15 -9.56 -25.78 11.32
C ASP A 15 -9.71 -24.90 10.06
N HIS A 16 -8.59 -24.44 9.53
CA HIS A 16 -8.57 -23.84 8.21
C HIS A 16 -8.68 -24.98 7.20
N PRO A 17 -9.67 -24.91 6.30
CA PRO A 17 -9.79 -25.92 5.25
C PRO A 17 -8.48 -25.98 4.47
N VAL A 18 -7.89 -27.16 4.39
CA VAL A 18 -6.67 -27.39 3.61
C VAL A 18 -7.06 -27.29 2.13
N ALA A 19 -6.37 -26.39 1.39
CA ALA A 19 -6.61 -26.19 -0.02
C ALA A 19 -6.31 -27.48 -0.81
N THR A 20 -7.13 -27.79 -1.82
CA THR A 20 -6.88 -28.87 -2.77
C THR A 20 -5.67 -28.53 -3.66
N ASP A 21 -5.07 -29.54 -4.29
CA ASP A 21 -3.92 -29.33 -5.21
C ASP A 21 -4.26 -28.39 -6.38
N SER A 22 -5.53 -28.39 -6.83
CA SER A 22 -5.99 -27.45 -7.85
C SER A 22 -6.01 -26.02 -7.33
N GLN A 23 -6.60 -25.81 -6.15
CA GLN A 23 -6.64 -24.50 -5.49
C GLN A 23 -5.25 -23.96 -5.18
N LEU A 24 -4.32 -24.84 -4.79
CA LEU A 24 -2.93 -24.45 -4.56
C LEU A 24 -2.26 -23.96 -5.85
N ARG A 25 -2.39 -24.66 -6.98
CA ARG A 25 -1.84 -24.24 -8.27
C ARG A 25 -2.41 -22.89 -8.74
N ASP A 26 -3.71 -22.68 -8.55
CA ASP A 26 -4.36 -21.42 -8.91
C ASP A 26 -3.86 -20.27 -8.05
N LEU A 27 -3.73 -20.48 -6.74
CA LEU A 27 -3.16 -19.51 -5.82
C LEU A 27 -1.69 -19.21 -6.12
N GLU A 28 -0.88 -20.20 -6.44
CA GLU A 28 0.51 -20.02 -6.88
C GLU A 28 0.58 -19.14 -8.13
N SER A 29 -0.27 -19.41 -9.13
CA SER A 29 -0.33 -18.64 -10.36
C SER A 29 -0.74 -17.18 -10.09
N VAL A 30 -1.76 -16.96 -9.26
CA VAL A 30 -2.20 -15.63 -8.82
C VAL A 30 -1.05 -14.89 -8.13
N MET A 31 -0.36 -15.54 -7.19
CA MET A 31 0.75 -14.92 -6.46
C MET A 31 1.93 -14.57 -7.37
N LEU A 32 2.24 -15.42 -8.37
CA LEU A 32 3.28 -15.14 -9.35
C LEU A 32 2.94 -13.92 -10.22
N ILE A 33 1.67 -13.78 -10.65
CA ILE A 33 1.23 -12.61 -11.44
C ILE A 33 1.29 -11.34 -10.59
N ILE A 34 0.80 -11.39 -9.35
CA ILE A 34 0.90 -10.25 -8.41
C ILE A 34 2.37 -9.84 -8.20
N GLY A 35 3.27 -10.81 -8.05
CA GLY A 35 4.70 -10.57 -7.92
C GLY A 35 5.30 -9.91 -9.17
N ARG A 36 4.86 -10.31 -10.37
CA ARG A 36 5.28 -9.68 -11.64
C ARG A 36 4.78 -8.24 -11.75
N ILE A 37 3.52 -7.98 -11.42
CA ILE A 37 2.96 -6.61 -11.37
C ILE A 37 3.76 -5.75 -10.38
N GLY A 38 4.01 -6.29 -9.19
CA GLY A 38 4.80 -5.60 -8.15
C GLY A 38 6.21 -5.23 -8.63
N ARG A 39 6.87 -6.12 -9.38
CA ARG A 39 8.19 -5.87 -9.96
C ARG A 39 8.14 -4.76 -11.01
N GLU A 40 7.21 -4.81 -11.97
CA GLU A 40 7.03 -3.76 -12.99
C GLU A 40 6.85 -2.37 -12.35
N LEU A 41 6.02 -2.29 -11.30
CA LEU A 41 5.82 -1.04 -10.56
C LEU A 41 7.07 -0.62 -9.80
N THR A 42 7.78 -1.54 -9.15
CA THR A 42 9.01 -1.25 -8.40
C THR A 42 10.12 -0.73 -9.33
N GLU A 43 10.27 -1.34 -10.52
CA GLU A 43 11.23 -0.90 -11.53
C GLU A 43 10.87 0.49 -12.10
N ALA A 44 9.57 0.73 -12.35
CA ALA A 44 9.09 2.05 -12.78
C ALA A 44 9.46 3.13 -11.75
N ILE A 45 9.18 2.87 -10.47
CA ILE A 45 9.43 3.80 -9.38
C ILE A 45 10.94 4.00 -9.14
N GLY A 46 11.72 2.92 -9.23
CA GLY A 46 13.17 2.96 -9.09
C GLY A 46 13.88 3.81 -10.16
N SER A 47 13.23 4.06 -11.30
CA SER A 47 13.72 4.98 -12.34
C SER A 47 13.52 6.45 -11.97
N VAL A 48 12.64 6.77 -11.03
CA VAL A 48 12.41 8.14 -10.54
C VAL A 48 13.44 8.45 -9.45
N GLY A 49 14.52 9.15 -9.82
CA GLY A 49 15.70 9.32 -9.00
C GLY A 49 15.51 10.23 -7.78
N GLY A 50 16.27 9.93 -6.73
CA GLY A 50 16.62 10.87 -5.66
C GLY A 50 15.87 10.76 -4.33
N VAL A 51 14.85 9.91 -4.19
CA VAL A 51 14.10 9.75 -2.93
C VAL A 51 13.87 8.28 -2.64
N ASP A 52 14.12 7.86 -1.40
CA ASP A 52 13.75 6.53 -0.93
C ASP A 52 12.22 6.40 -0.78
N LEU A 53 11.60 5.86 -1.81
CA LEU A 53 10.16 5.56 -1.90
C LEU A 53 9.90 4.07 -1.65
N THR A 54 10.72 3.41 -0.85
CA THR A 54 10.59 1.97 -0.55
C THR A 54 9.19 1.64 -0.02
N GLY A 55 8.54 0.69 -0.69
CA GLY A 55 7.18 0.23 -0.38
C GLY A 55 6.08 1.07 -1.04
N ASN A 56 4.84 0.60 -0.94
CA ASN A 56 3.69 1.23 -1.60
C ASN A 56 3.18 2.49 -0.90
N ALA A 57 3.34 2.57 0.43
CA ALA A 57 2.74 3.63 1.23
C ALA A 57 3.21 5.06 0.85
N PRO A 58 4.51 5.33 0.56
CA PRO A 58 4.95 6.64 0.08
C PRO A 58 4.23 7.05 -1.20
N ILE A 59 4.13 6.16 -2.16
CA ILE A 59 3.55 6.40 -3.48
C ILE A 59 2.05 6.65 -3.38
N ILE A 60 1.34 5.80 -2.64
CA ILE A 60 -0.09 5.95 -2.35
C ILE A 60 -0.34 7.31 -1.68
N THR A 61 0.52 7.72 -0.74
CA THR A 61 0.40 9.01 -0.06
C THR A 61 0.57 10.17 -1.05
N LEU A 62 1.60 10.15 -1.91
CA LEU A 62 1.84 11.20 -2.90
C LEU A 62 0.67 11.31 -3.88
N PHE A 63 0.16 10.17 -4.38
CA PHE A 63 -0.98 10.15 -5.30
C PHE A 63 -2.27 10.63 -4.64
N ALA A 64 -2.56 10.17 -3.41
CA ALA A 64 -3.74 10.63 -2.68
C ALA A 64 -3.73 12.13 -2.44
N LEU A 65 -2.55 12.72 -2.18
CA LEU A 65 -2.39 14.16 -2.01
C LEU A 65 -2.42 14.93 -3.33
N ASP A 66 -2.00 14.33 -4.45
CA ASP A 66 -2.07 14.99 -5.76
C ASP A 66 -3.48 14.96 -6.35
N LEU A 67 -4.21 13.85 -6.18
CA LEU A 67 -5.56 13.65 -6.73
C LEU A 67 -6.63 14.37 -5.91
N ASP A 68 -6.61 14.18 -4.59
CA ASP A 68 -7.69 14.64 -3.72
C ASP A 68 -7.33 15.90 -2.93
N GLY A 69 -6.09 16.39 -3.06
CA GLY A 69 -5.60 17.54 -2.31
C GLY A 69 -5.16 17.22 -0.87
N PRO A 70 -5.10 18.25 -0.03
CA PRO A 70 -4.59 18.11 1.35
C PRO A 70 -5.42 17.15 2.18
N LYS A 71 -4.75 16.34 3.03
CA LYS A 71 -5.37 15.31 3.86
C LYS A 71 -4.89 15.38 5.31
N ARG A 72 -5.75 14.94 6.22
CA ARG A 72 -5.33 14.69 7.61
C ARG A 72 -4.49 13.41 7.70
N PRO A 73 -3.58 13.28 8.66
CA PRO A 73 -2.87 12.01 8.88
C PRO A 73 -3.81 10.81 9.10
N THR A 74 -4.98 11.02 9.70
CA THR A 74 -6.01 10.00 9.87
C THR A 74 -6.57 9.50 8.55
N ASP A 75 -6.77 10.38 7.57
CA ASP A 75 -7.26 10.00 6.24
C ASP A 75 -6.21 9.18 5.50
N LEU A 76 -4.91 9.53 5.70
CA LEU A 76 -3.79 8.79 5.13
C LEU A 76 -3.63 7.39 5.75
N GLN A 77 -4.07 7.16 7.01
CA GLN A 77 -4.13 5.80 7.58
C GLN A 77 -5.07 4.90 6.77
N HIS A 78 -6.23 5.40 6.41
CA HIS A 78 -7.22 4.63 5.64
C HIS A 78 -6.71 4.25 4.24
N VAL A 79 -6.06 5.17 3.53
CA VAL A 79 -5.59 4.90 2.17
C VAL A 79 -4.31 4.07 2.12
N THR A 80 -3.45 4.16 3.16
CA THR A 80 -2.18 3.43 3.20
C THR A 80 -2.26 2.10 3.93
N GLY A 81 -3.30 1.89 4.74
CA GLY A 81 -3.42 0.73 5.64
C GLY A 81 -2.43 0.74 6.82
N LEU A 82 -1.72 1.84 7.04
CA LEU A 82 -0.74 1.95 8.12
C LEU A 82 -1.40 2.32 9.46
N THR A 83 -0.76 1.94 10.56
CA THR A 83 -1.10 2.43 11.89
C THR A 83 -0.78 3.93 12.03
N SER A 84 -1.33 4.60 13.03
CA SER A 84 -1.03 6.01 13.33
C SER A 84 0.48 6.27 13.46
N GLY A 85 1.21 5.41 14.18
CA GLY A 85 2.67 5.49 14.29
C GLY A 85 3.39 5.26 12.95
N GLY A 86 2.86 4.36 12.11
CA GLY A 86 3.37 4.09 10.76
C GLY A 86 3.23 5.31 9.86
N VAL A 87 2.05 5.94 9.86
CA VAL A 87 1.80 7.18 9.10
C VAL A 87 2.69 8.32 9.60
N SER A 88 2.87 8.48 10.92
CA SER A 88 3.74 9.51 11.46
C SER A 88 5.17 9.37 10.93
N LYS A 89 5.77 8.16 11.01
CA LYS A 89 7.11 7.87 10.49
C LYS A 89 7.22 8.07 8.98
N LEU A 90 6.17 7.68 8.23
CA LEU A 90 6.11 7.90 6.78
C LEU A 90 6.15 9.39 6.47
N LEU A 91 5.31 10.18 7.13
CA LEU A 91 5.24 11.63 6.93
C LEU A 91 6.55 12.33 7.33
N ASP A 92 7.22 11.89 8.41
CA ASP A 92 8.54 12.42 8.81
C ASP A 92 9.57 12.20 7.69
N ARG A 93 9.58 11.01 7.04
CA ARG A 93 10.46 10.72 5.91
C ARG A 93 10.15 11.58 4.69
N LEU A 94 8.87 11.67 4.31
CA LEU A 94 8.45 12.46 3.15
C LEU A 94 8.70 13.96 3.36
N GLU A 95 8.56 14.46 4.57
CA GLU A 95 8.85 15.86 4.92
C GLU A 95 10.35 16.12 4.91
N ALA A 96 11.17 15.22 5.47
CA ALA A 96 12.64 15.28 5.40
C ALA A 96 13.14 15.23 3.94
N ALA A 97 12.45 14.51 3.07
CA ALA A 97 12.72 14.47 1.62
C ALA A 97 12.20 15.70 0.86
N GLY A 98 11.53 16.63 1.55
CA GLY A 98 10.97 17.85 0.94
C GLY A 98 9.77 17.59 0.03
N LEU A 99 9.09 16.44 0.14
CA LEU A 99 7.95 16.08 -0.73
C LEU A 99 6.61 16.53 -0.17
N VAL A 100 6.48 16.57 1.15
CA VAL A 100 5.27 17.03 1.83
C VAL A 100 5.62 18.09 2.87
N THR A 101 4.60 18.82 3.32
CA THR A 101 4.67 19.71 4.48
C THR A 101 3.44 19.50 5.36
N ARG A 102 3.59 19.70 6.67
CA ARG A 102 2.49 19.69 7.65
C ARG A 102 2.14 21.11 8.01
N GLU A 103 0.88 21.46 7.83
CA GLU A 103 0.31 22.75 8.27
C GLU A 103 -0.55 22.52 9.50
N TRP A 104 -0.19 23.13 10.61
CA TRP A 104 -0.95 23.09 11.85
C TRP A 104 -1.97 24.24 11.88
N GLY A 105 -3.16 23.96 12.44
CA GLY A 105 -4.19 25.00 12.55
C GLY A 105 -4.89 25.39 11.26
N ALA A 106 -4.68 24.62 10.18
CA ALA A 106 -5.34 24.85 8.89
C ALA A 106 -6.86 24.55 8.93
N ILE A 107 -7.36 23.94 10.01
CA ILE A 107 -8.78 23.62 10.20
C ILE A 107 -9.31 24.54 11.28
N ALA A 108 -10.27 25.41 10.91
CA ALA A 108 -10.84 26.43 11.80
C ALA A 108 -11.45 25.84 13.08
N GLU A 109 -11.99 24.63 12.99
CA GLU A 109 -12.68 23.90 14.08
C GLU A 109 -11.71 23.11 14.98
N ASP A 110 -10.50 22.79 14.50
CA ASP A 110 -9.47 22.08 15.27
C ASP A 110 -8.07 22.60 14.96
N ARG A 111 -7.64 23.59 15.73
CA ARG A 111 -6.29 24.18 15.62
C ARG A 111 -5.15 23.22 15.92
N ARG A 112 -5.44 22.03 16.47
CA ARG A 112 -4.45 20.99 16.76
C ARG A 112 -4.33 19.98 15.64
N ALA A 113 -5.26 19.99 14.67
CA ALA A 113 -5.20 19.10 13.53
C ALA A 113 -4.14 19.57 12.52
N ALA A 114 -3.23 18.69 12.19
CA ALA A 114 -2.30 18.88 11.09
C ALA A 114 -2.98 18.51 9.77
N VAL A 115 -2.71 19.28 8.73
CA VAL A 115 -3.05 18.95 7.34
C VAL A 115 -1.75 18.75 6.57
N VAL A 116 -1.67 17.65 5.84
CA VAL A 116 -0.53 17.28 4.99
C VAL A 116 -0.79 17.77 3.57
N ARG A 117 0.20 18.42 2.97
CA ARG A 117 0.15 18.91 1.58
C ARG A 117 1.39 18.48 0.81
N LEU A 118 1.24 18.33 -0.51
CA LEU A 118 2.41 18.23 -1.38
C LEU A 118 3.13 19.58 -1.49
N THR A 119 4.45 19.51 -1.46
CA THR A 119 5.29 20.60 -1.93
C THR A 119 5.29 20.65 -3.46
N SER A 120 5.90 21.68 -4.06
CA SER A 120 6.13 21.71 -5.52
C SER A 120 7.00 20.55 -5.99
N GLN A 121 7.98 20.13 -5.18
CA GLN A 121 8.82 18.97 -5.45
C GLN A 121 7.99 17.68 -5.36
N GLY A 122 7.20 17.49 -4.29
CA GLY A 122 6.33 16.32 -4.13
C GLY A 122 5.36 16.14 -5.30
N ARG A 123 4.79 17.24 -5.79
CA ARG A 123 3.90 17.21 -6.97
C ARG A 123 4.65 16.81 -8.25
N ARG A 124 5.88 17.28 -8.46
CA ARG A 124 6.70 16.84 -9.58
C ARG A 124 7.02 15.35 -9.48
N THR A 125 7.50 14.89 -8.32
CA THR A 125 7.83 13.49 -8.07
C THR A 125 6.61 12.59 -8.28
N ALA A 126 5.42 12.97 -7.79
CA ALA A 126 4.19 12.19 -8.03
C ALA A 126 3.90 12.02 -9.54
N ARG A 127 4.07 13.08 -10.33
CA ARG A 127 3.85 13.05 -11.79
C ARG A 127 4.91 12.25 -12.53
N GLU A 128 6.16 12.34 -12.11
CA GLU A 128 7.27 11.52 -12.65
C GLU A 128 7.02 10.03 -12.41
N ILE A 129 6.57 9.65 -11.21
CA ILE A 129 6.17 8.28 -10.89
C ILE A 129 4.99 7.85 -11.78
N ALA A 130 3.96 8.69 -11.90
CA ALA A 130 2.80 8.39 -12.74
C ALA A 130 3.21 8.17 -14.21
N GLY A 131 4.12 8.99 -14.75
CA GLY A 131 4.67 8.83 -16.09
C GLY A 131 5.43 7.53 -16.26
N ALA A 132 6.32 7.20 -15.33
CA ALA A 132 7.09 5.96 -15.35
C ALA A 132 6.21 4.69 -15.26
N ILE A 133 5.11 4.76 -14.50
CA ILE A 133 4.10 3.69 -14.46
C ILE A 133 3.33 3.62 -15.79
N ASP A 134 3.00 4.76 -16.39
CA ASP A 134 2.26 4.82 -17.66
C ASP A 134 3.07 4.24 -18.82
N GLU A 135 4.39 4.38 -18.83
CA GLU A 135 5.28 3.73 -19.79
C GLU A 135 5.19 2.20 -19.75
N ARG A 136 4.82 1.62 -18.61
CA ARG A 136 4.62 0.17 -18.40
C ARG A 136 3.15 -0.26 -18.47
N ARG A 137 2.26 0.65 -18.84
CA ARG A 137 0.81 0.43 -18.86
C ARG A 137 0.42 -0.86 -19.57
N GLU A 138 1.01 -1.12 -20.74
CA GLU A 138 0.63 -2.27 -21.56
C GLU A 138 1.08 -3.60 -20.94
N SER A 139 2.28 -3.64 -20.34
CA SER A 139 2.77 -4.80 -19.61
C SER A 139 1.87 -5.09 -18.39
N VAL A 140 1.59 -4.08 -17.59
CA VAL A 140 0.70 -4.22 -16.40
C VAL A 140 -0.70 -4.62 -16.82
N ARG A 141 -1.27 -4.03 -17.88
CA ARG A 141 -2.59 -4.37 -18.40
C ARG A 141 -2.70 -5.84 -18.82
N THR A 142 -1.67 -6.35 -19.50
CA THR A 142 -1.61 -7.77 -19.89
C THR A 142 -1.63 -8.68 -18.65
N LEU A 143 -0.85 -8.36 -17.62
CA LEU A 143 -0.80 -9.12 -16.38
C LEU A 143 -2.13 -9.06 -15.61
N VAL A 144 -2.77 -7.90 -15.57
CA VAL A 144 -4.10 -7.74 -14.95
C VAL A 144 -5.15 -8.57 -15.70
N ALA A 145 -5.12 -8.60 -17.03
CA ALA A 145 -6.04 -9.41 -17.82
C ALA A 145 -5.81 -10.92 -17.59
N GLU A 146 -4.56 -11.35 -17.42
CA GLU A 146 -4.20 -12.72 -17.06
C GLU A 146 -4.74 -13.08 -15.65
N LEU A 147 -4.54 -12.20 -14.68
CA LEU A 147 -5.05 -12.35 -13.33
C LEU A 147 -6.58 -12.47 -13.30
N SER A 148 -7.29 -11.61 -14.02
CA SER A 148 -8.75 -11.63 -14.10
C SER A 148 -9.26 -12.96 -14.63
N ARG A 149 -8.64 -13.51 -15.67
CA ARG A 149 -9.02 -14.82 -16.23
C ARG A 149 -8.86 -15.96 -15.21
N LEU A 150 -7.80 -15.96 -14.42
CA LEU A 150 -7.60 -16.98 -13.38
C LEU A 150 -8.63 -16.88 -12.27
N VAL A 151 -8.96 -15.65 -11.84
CA VAL A 151 -9.94 -15.41 -10.77
C VAL A 151 -11.36 -15.79 -11.23
N ASP A 152 -11.72 -15.49 -12.50
CA ASP A 152 -13.04 -15.78 -13.03
C ASP A 152 -13.24 -17.28 -13.30
N HIS A 153 -12.18 -18.00 -13.67
CA HIS A 153 -12.23 -19.45 -13.89
C HIS A 153 -12.55 -20.23 -12.60
N ASN A 154 -12.27 -19.68 -11.46
CA ASN A 154 -12.46 -20.30 -10.14
C ASN A 154 -13.83 -20.00 -9.50
N ARG A 155 -14.75 -19.34 -10.23
CA ARG A 155 -16.12 -19.00 -9.77
C ARG A 155 -17.21 -19.99 -10.20
N VAL A 156 -16.85 -21.14 -10.80
CA VAL A 156 -17.81 -22.18 -11.23
C VAL A 156 -17.83 -23.33 -10.25
#